data_f1930d5f5fd1b720e0e772a7094965d8
#
_entry.id   f1930d5f5fd1b720e0e772a7094965d8
#
_cell.length_a   1.000
_cell.length_b   1.000
_cell.length_c   1.000
_cell.angle_alpha   90.00
_cell.angle_beta   90.00
_cell.angle_gamma   90.00
#
_symmetry.space_group_name_H-M   'P 1'
#
loop_
_entity.id
_entity.type
_entity.pdbx_description
1 polymer ?
#
loop_
_entity_poly.entity_id
_entity_poly.type
_entity_poly.pdbx_seq_one_letter_code
_entity_poly.pdbx_strand_id
1 'polypeptide(L)'
;MQKTLLALSILSFAAAASAAPDSQETPLHPIKDGRYTVTTGYRYSNLKSGDVKQNSDSFTLHGRADIPLAQQHAIRAELSYTRRSYDSKANGVTLVDGGKADDIDLYAGYLYSPSGFKQGGLRVGGGLGYFSSDSNARAHRTAHAPNIVDDDSSSLYLKAQVEYEQDLGGGWSITPWGEVQVSLRDRTETKWSQAYAIPDETHKSSTYSIGLGVDAQKQFTPNLALTFGPYYQYAHSKTNARDHAGYHFDSSSGRAHGFGIRAGLRF
;
A
#
# COMPACT_ATOMS: atom_id res chain seq x y z
N MET A 1 18.36 -6.09 4.27
CA MET A 1 18.73 -5.40 5.54
C MET A 1 18.57 -3.88 5.48
N GLN A 2 18.98 -3.16 4.44
CA GLN A 2 18.82 -1.69 4.34
C GLN A 2 17.34 -1.23 4.32
N LYS A 3 16.43 -1.98 3.70
CA LYS A 3 15.00 -1.64 3.59
C LYS A 3 14.27 -1.70 4.94
N THR A 4 14.68 -2.60 5.84
CA THR A 4 14.08 -2.75 7.18
C THR A 4 14.51 -1.63 8.14
N LEU A 5 15.73 -1.11 7.98
CA LEU A 5 16.26 0.00 8.78
C LEU A 5 15.51 1.33 8.51
N LEU A 6 15.07 1.55 7.26
CA LEU A 6 14.32 2.75 6.89
C LEU A 6 12.92 2.77 7.56
N ALA A 7 12.25 1.64 7.63
CA ALA A 7 10.95 1.51 8.30
C ALA A 7 11.06 1.74 9.81
N LEU A 8 12.13 1.23 10.45
CA LEU A 8 12.36 1.43 11.90
C LEU A 8 12.69 2.89 12.24
N SER A 9 13.41 3.61 11.38
CA SER A 9 13.78 5.01 11.63
C SER A 9 12.58 5.96 11.58
N ILE A 10 11.56 5.69 10.75
CA ILE A 10 10.32 6.48 10.69
C ILE A 10 9.44 6.22 11.92
N LEU A 11 9.38 4.98 12.41
CA LEU A 11 8.71 4.64 13.67
C LEU A 11 9.31 5.38 14.88
N SER A 12 10.64 5.51 14.93
CA SER A 12 11.34 6.21 16.00
C SER A 12 11.05 7.72 16.00
N PHE A 13 10.84 8.33 14.82
CA PHE A 13 10.50 9.75 14.69
C PHE A 13 9.06 10.05 15.16
N ALA A 14 8.10 9.15 14.90
CA ALA A 14 6.72 9.29 15.34
C ALA A 14 6.60 9.19 16.88
N ALA A 15 7.36 8.30 17.51
CA ALA A 15 7.36 8.11 18.96
C ALA A 15 8.00 9.31 19.71
N ALA A 16 9.02 9.94 19.13
CA ALA A 16 9.68 11.09 19.74
C ALA A 16 8.84 12.37 19.68
N ALA A 17 7.97 12.51 18.67
CA ALA A 17 7.11 13.68 18.50
C ALA A 17 5.94 13.74 19.49
N SER A 18 5.50 12.60 20.06
CA SER A 18 4.35 12.50 20.97
C SER A 18 4.70 12.75 22.44
N ALA A 19 5.98 12.87 22.81
CA ALA A 19 6.46 12.93 24.20
C ALA A 19 6.67 14.35 24.78
N ALA A 20 6.24 15.42 24.09
CA ALA A 20 6.47 16.79 24.55
C ALA A 20 5.33 17.30 25.46
N PRO A 21 5.62 17.94 26.62
CA PRO A 21 4.60 18.40 27.57
C PRO A 21 3.83 19.63 27.09
N ASP A 22 2.55 19.69 27.52
CA ASP A 22 1.59 20.76 27.27
C ASP A 22 2.06 22.14 27.81
N SER A 23 1.96 23.16 26.96
CA SER A 23 1.93 24.53 27.43
C SER A 23 1.34 25.51 26.41
N GLN A 24 0.25 26.18 26.82
CA GLN A 24 -0.37 27.43 26.34
C GLN A 24 -0.54 27.62 24.81
N GLU A 25 -1.68 28.19 24.44
CA GLU A 25 -2.09 28.58 23.08
C GLU A 25 -0.96 29.27 22.29
N THR A 26 -0.15 28.47 21.66
CA THR A 26 0.88 28.87 20.71
C THR A 26 0.37 28.59 19.30
N PRO A 27 0.81 29.32 18.27
CA PRO A 27 0.45 29.00 16.88
C PRO A 27 0.76 27.53 16.57
N LEU A 28 -0.12 26.88 15.81
CA LEU A 28 -0.06 25.46 15.39
C LEU A 28 1.38 24.99 15.25
N HIS A 29 1.79 24.10 16.13
CA HIS A 29 3.10 23.46 16.04
C HIS A 29 2.90 22.20 15.21
N PRO A 30 3.28 22.16 13.90
CA PRO A 30 2.88 21.12 12.96
C PRO A 30 3.18 19.69 13.47
N ILE A 31 4.23 19.53 14.25
CA ILE A 31 4.65 18.24 14.81
C ILE A 31 3.83 17.85 16.05
N LYS A 32 3.44 18.80 16.91
CA LYS A 32 2.67 18.52 18.15
C LYS A 32 1.19 18.24 17.90
N ASP A 33 0.62 18.93 16.90
CA ASP A 33 -0.80 18.77 16.53
C ASP A 33 -0.99 17.70 15.43
N GLY A 34 0.08 17.03 15.02
CA GLY A 34 0.08 15.95 14.03
C GLY A 34 -0.61 14.68 14.57
N ARG A 35 -1.22 13.93 13.65
CA ARG A 35 -1.77 12.61 13.94
C ARG A 35 -0.86 11.56 13.34
N TYR A 36 -0.36 10.66 14.15
CA TYR A 36 0.52 9.59 13.73
C TYR A 36 -0.18 8.26 13.94
N THR A 37 -0.16 7.40 12.95
CA THR A 37 -0.78 6.08 13.02
C THR A 37 0.19 5.02 12.57
N VAL A 38 0.31 3.95 13.33
CA VAL A 38 1.07 2.75 12.93
C VAL A 38 0.12 1.57 12.99
N THR A 39 -0.06 0.90 11.85
CA THR A 39 -0.93 -0.27 11.75
C THR A 39 -0.19 -1.45 11.18
N THR A 40 -0.63 -2.63 11.57
CA THR A 40 -0.29 -3.89 10.92
C THR A 40 -1.56 -4.48 10.32
N GLY A 41 -1.44 -5.15 9.20
CA GLY A 41 -2.58 -5.73 8.51
C GLY A 41 -2.26 -7.06 7.86
N TYR A 42 -3.29 -7.88 7.75
CA TYR A 42 -3.30 -9.08 6.93
C TYR A 42 -4.27 -8.90 5.78
N ARG A 43 -3.90 -9.36 4.59
CA ARG A 43 -4.75 -9.36 3.41
C ARG A 43 -4.59 -10.66 2.63
N TYR A 44 -5.74 -11.29 2.33
CA TYR A 44 -5.83 -12.32 1.30
C TYR A 44 -6.22 -11.68 -0.01
N SER A 45 -5.57 -12.06 -1.13
CA SER A 45 -5.93 -11.56 -2.45
C SER A 45 -5.90 -12.67 -3.52
N ASN A 46 -6.73 -12.46 -4.54
CA ASN A 46 -6.81 -13.31 -5.72
C ASN A 46 -6.58 -12.44 -6.96
N LEU A 47 -5.61 -12.81 -7.77
CA LEU A 47 -5.30 -12.20 -9.07
C LEU A 47 -5.67 -13.17 -10.18
N LYS A 48 -6.30 -12.66 -11.23
CA LYS A 48 -6.57 -13.38 -12.47
C LYS A 48 -6.02 -12.58 -13.65
N SER A 49 -5.18 -13.21 -14.48
CA SER A 49 -4.62 -12.64 -15.71
C SER A 49 -4.61 -13.73 -16.80
N GLY A 50 -5.52 -13.63 -17.78
CA GLY A 50 -5.74 -14.71 -18.75
C GLY A 50 -6.09 -16.02 -18.05
N ASP A 51 -5.31 -17.06 -18.33
CA ASP A 51 -5.44 -18.39 -17.72
C ASP A 51 -4.69 -18.53 -16.38
N VAL A 52 -3.88 -17.51 -16.02
CA VAL A 52 -3.12 -17.51 -14.77
C VAL A 52 -4.03 -17.03 -13.64
N LYS A 53 -4.05 -17.80 -12.56
CA LYS A 53 -4.66 -17.46 -11.29
C LYS A 53 -3.58 -17.45 -10.21
N GLN A 54 -3.54 -16.41 -9.40
CA GLN A 54 -2.62 -16.30 -8.28
C GLN A 54 -3.40 -15.97 -7.02
N ASN A 55 -3.20 -16.76 -5.98
CA ASN A 55 -3.67 -16.48 -4.63
C ASN A 55 -2.49 -15.96 -3.83
N SER A 56 -2.71 -14.98 -2.97
CA SER A 56 -1.65 -14.49 -2.12
C SER A 56 -2.15 -14.06 -0.75
N ASP A 57 -1.30 -14.33 0.23
CA ASP A 57 -1.39 -13.87 1.61
C ASP A 57 -0.35 -12.79 1.84
N SER A 58 -0.73 -11.67 2.44
CA SER A 58 0.19 -10.58 2.70
C SER A 58 0.05 -10.04 4.11
N PHE A 59 1.19 -9.69 4.67
CA PHE A 59 1.31 -8.99 5.94
C PHE A 59 1.94 -7.63 5.69
N THR A 60 1.28 -6.56 6.17
CA THR A 60 1.69 -5.18 5.94
C THR A 60 1.97 -4.49 7.27
N LEU A 61 3.07 -3.76 7.35
CA LEU A 61 3.33 -2.73 8.34
C LEU A 61 3.16 -1.37 7.65
N HIS A 62 2.30 -0.51 8.19
CA HIS A 62 1.99 0.78 7.61
C HIS A 62 2.10 1.89 8.64
N GLY A 63 2.80 2.96 8.29
CA GLY A 63 2.92 4.19 9.05
C GLY A 63 2.27 5.34 8.30
N ARG A 64 1.51 6.19 9.00
CA ARG A 64 0.88 7.40 8.47
C ARG A 64 1.11 8.58 9.40
N ALA A 65 1.42 9.73 8.82
CA ALA A 65 1.52 11.01 9.49
C ALA A 65 0.62 12.04 8.79
N ASP A 66 -0.33 12.62 9.52
CA ASP A 66 -1.14 13.76 9.10
C ASP A 66 -0.62 15.00 9.83
N ILE A 67 0.06 15.90 9.13
CA ILE A 67 0.74 17.06 9.68
C ILE A 67 -0.07 18.31 9.33
N PRO A 68 -0.78 18.95 10.30
CA PRO A 68 -1.60 20.11 10.03
C PRO A 68 -0.72 21.30 9.64
N LEU A 69 -1.10 21.99 8.56
CA LEU A 69 -0.54 23.25 8.13
C LEU A 69 -1.39 24.44 8.60
N ALA A 70 -2.71 24.21 8.68
CA ALA A 70 -3.72 25.15 9.16
C ALA A 70 -4.92 24.35 9.69
N GLN A 71 -5.94 25.04 10.24
CA GLN A 71 -7.11 24.36 10.79
C GLN A 71 -7.77 23.36 9.84
N GLN A 72 -7.82 23.68 8.55
CA GLN A 72 -8.49 22.88 7.51
C GLN A 72 -7.52 22.16 6.57
N HIS A 73 -6.21 22.33 6.72
CA HIS A 73 -5.20 21.92 5.75
C HIS A 73 -4.12 21.08 6.41
N ALA A 74 -3.78 19.95 5.81
CA ALA A 74 -2.68 19.10 6.29
C ALA A 74 -1.88 18.49 5.13
N ILE A 75 -0.67 18.06 5.44
CA ILE A 75 0.11 17.14 4.59
C ILE A 75 -0.04 15.75 5.19
N ARG A 76 -0.27 14.76 4.33
CA ARG A 76 -0.22 13.34 4.68
C ARG A 76 1.03 12.71 4.08
N ALA A 77 1.77 11.99 4.90
CA ALA A 77 2.83 11.10 4.47
C ALA A 77 2.51 9.66 4.91
N GLU A 78 2.72 8.70 4.02
CA GLU A 78 2.52 7.28 4.31
C GLU A 78 3.73 6.47 3.86
N LEU A 79 4.04 5.44 4.64
CA LEU A 79 5.02 4.41 4.29
C LEU A 79 4.42 3.06 4.62
N SER A 80 4.47 2.11 3.69
CA SER A 80 4.18 0.72 4.00
C SER A 80 5.27 -0.23 3.50
N TYR A 81 5.45 -1.29 4.26
CA TYR A 81 6.20 -2.46 3.89
C TYR A 81 5.27 -3.67 3.94
N THR A 82 5.17 -4.39 2.83
CA THR A 82 4.33 -5.58 2.72
C THR A 82 5.19 -6.77 2.34
N ARG A 83 5.07 -7.84 3.10
CA ARG A 83 5.58 -9.15 2.72
C ARG A 83 4.43 -10.02 2.24
N ARG A 84 4.58 -10.56 1.03
CA ARG A 84 3.56 -11.37 0.38
C ARG A 84 4.10 -12.77 0.09
N SER A 85 3.27 -13.80 0.36
CA SER A 85 3.46 -15.16 -0.14
C SER A 85 2.37 -15.46 -1.15
N TYR A 86 2.69 -16.18 -2.24
CA TYR A 86 1.72 -16.44 -3.28
C TYR A 86 1.94 -17.79 -3.98
N ASP A 87 0.82 -18.35 -4.46
CA ASP A 87 0.79 -19.51 -5.34
C ASP A 87 0.19 -19.10 -6.67
N SER A 88 0.77 -19.56 -7.78
CA SER A 88 0.23 -19.31 -9.10
C SER A 88 -0.04 -20.61 -9.86
N LYS A 89 -1.13 -20.62 -10.63
CA LYS A 89 -1.58 -21.74 -11.45
C LYS A 89 -2.01 -21.27 -12.83
N ALA A 90 -1.74 -22.07 -13.86
CA ALA A 90 -2.32 -21.87 -15.18
C ALA A 90 -2.93 -23.19 -15.65
N ASN A 91 -4.18 -23.15 -16.16
CA ASN A 91 -4.91 -24.32 -16.63
C ASN A 91 -4.93 -25.49 -15.63
N GLY A 92 -5.00 -25.17 -14.31
CA GLY A 92 -5.01 -26.16 -13.23
C GLY A 92 -3.63 -26.67 -12.82
N VAL A 93 -2.57 -26.32 -13.54
CA VAL A 93 -1.18 -26.70 -13.22
C VAL A 93 -0.55 -25.64 -12.33
N THR A 94 0.07 -26.06 -11.22
CA THR A 94 0.80 -25.15 -10.34
C THR A 94 2.12 -24.74 -10.99
N LEU A 95 2.34 -23.44 -11.13
CA LEU A 95 3.55 -22.85 -11.70
C LEU A 95 4.54 -22.44 -10.60
N VAL A 96 4.04 -21.77 -9.57
CA VAL A 96 4.78 -21.29 -8.40
C VAL A 96 4.05 -21.75 -7.15
N ASP A 97 4.81 -22.26 -6.18
CA ASP A 97 4.31 -22.73 -4.88
C ASP A 97 5.09 -22.05 -3.76
N GLY A 98 4.41 -21.23 -2.96
CA GLY A 98 5.02 -20.45 -1.88
C GLY A 98 5.97 -19.34 -2.34
N GLY A 99 5.77 -18.78 -3.55
CA GLY A 99 6.50 -17.61 -4.04
C GLY A 99 6.42 -16.45 -3.05
N LYS A 100 7.45 -15.60 -3.03
CA LYS A 100 7.52 -14.46 -2.10
C LYS A 100 7.73 -13.17 -2.85
N ALA A 101 7.21 -12.08 -2.31
CA ALA A 101 7.51 -10.74 -2.76
C ALA A 101 7.56 -9.78 -1.57
N ASP A 102 8.46 -8.81 -1.66
CA ASP A 102 8.60 -7.70 -0.71
C ASP A 102 8.21 -6.40 -1.42
N ASP A 103 7.20 -5.72 -0.89
CA ASP A 103 6.67 -4.50 -1.48
C ASP A 103 6.95 -3.30 -0.55
N ILE A 104 7.35 -2.17 -1.11
CA ILE A 104 7.46 -0.88 -0.42
C ILE A 104 6.55 0.12 -1.13
N ASP A 105 5.79 0.87 -0.35
CA ASP A 105 4.92 1.93 -0.84
C ASP A 105 5.16 3.21 -0.04
N LEU A 106 5.39 4.32 -0.76
CA LEU A 106 5.60 5.67 -0.23
C LEU A 106 4.54 6.58 -0.83
N TYR A 107 3.92 7.42 -0.01
CA TYR A 107 2.96 8.40 -0.46
C TYR A 107 3.16 9.73 0.25
N ALA A 108 2.99 10.83 -0.49
CA ALA A 108 2.89 12.17 0.03
C ALA A 108 1.74 12.92 -0.65
N GLY A 109 0.89 13.56 0.14
CA GLY A 109 -0.30 14.22 -0.38
C GLY A 109 -0.79 15.33 0.52
N TYR A 110 -1.75 16.07 0.01
CA TYR A 110 -2.45 17.16 0.67
C TYR A 110 -3.84 16.69 1.08
N LEU A 111 -4.27 17.12 2.27
CA LEU A 111 -5.60 16.89 2.82
C LEU A 111 -6.31 18.21 3.12
N TYR A 112 -7.60 18.23 2.86
CA TYR A 112 -8.52 19.29 3.24
C TYR A 112 -9.65 18.74 4.11
N SER A 113 -9.95 19.41 5.21
CA SER A 113 -11.04 19.10 6.13
C SER A 113 -11.92 20.35 6.36
N PRO A 114 -13.16 20.41 5.81
CA PRO A 114 -14.03 21.57 5.99
C PRO A 114 -14.32 21.92 7.44
N SER A 115 -14.45 20.90 8.30
CA SER A 115 -14.71 21.06 9.74
C SER A 115 -13.43 21.29 10.58
N GLY A 116 -12.26 21.20 9.95
CA GLY A 116 -10.98 21.22 10.64
C GLY A 116 -10.53 19.84 11.14
N PHE A 117 -9.21 19.66 11.27
CA PHE A 117 -8.61 18.37 11.63
C PHE A 117 -8.87 17.96 13.09
N LYS A 118 -9.18 18.88 13.99
CA LYS A 118 -9.42 18.60 15.41
C LYS A 118 -10.85 18.07 15.68
N GLN A 119 -11.82 18.39 14.82
CA GLN A 119 -13.24 18.13 15.08
C GLN A 119 -13.77 16.81 14.45
N GLY A 120 -12.93 16.05 13.76
CA GLY A 120 -13.40 14.92 12.95
C GLY A 120 -14.14 15.37 11.68
N GLY A 121 -15.00 14.51 11.12
CA GLY A 121 -15.79 14.82 9.92
C GLY A 121 -15.08 14.47 8.62
N LEU A 122 -15.49 15.15 7.53
CA LEU A 122 -15.01 14.87 6.18
C LEU A 122 -13.57 15.34 5.98
N ARG A 123 -12.77 14.47 5.36
CA ARG A 123 -11.44 14.80 4.84
C ARG A 123 -11.33 14.28 3.41
N VAL A 124 -10.85 15.12 2.53
CA VAL A 124 -10.59 14.79 1.12
C VAL A 124 -9.17 15.16 0.78
N GLY A 125 -8.55 14.42 -0.09
CA GLY A 125 -7.17 14.74 -0.46
C GLY A 125 -6.65 13.94 -1.63
N GLY A 126 -5.43 14.28 -2.02
CA GLY A 126 -4.73 13.59 -3.09
C GLY A 126 -3.25 13.93 -3.09
N GLY A 127 -2.49 13.13 -3.80
CA GLY A 127 -1.04 13.26 -3.86
C GLY A 127 -0.37 12.24 -4.76
N LEU A 128 0.93 12.16 -4.62
CA LEU A 128 1.80 11.27 -5.39
C LEU A 128 2.32 10.15 -4.50
N GLY A 129 2.47 8.98 -5.08
CA GLY A 129 3.12 7.87 -4.41
C GLY A 129 4.04 7.09 -5.33
N TYR A 130 4.92 6.33 -4.71
CA TYR A 130 5.88 5.43 -5.35
C TYR A 130 5.78 4.05 -4.73
N PHE A 131 5.56 3.06 -5.56
CA PHE A 131 5.51 1.65 -5.21
C PHE A 131 6.69 0.91 -5.81
N SER A 132 7.26 -0.06 -5.09
CA SER A 132 8.27 -0.98 -5.56
C SER A 132 8.01 -2.38 -5.02
N SER A 133 8.11 -3.38 -5.86
CA SER A 133 7.95 -4.80 -5.54
C SER A 133 9.12 -5.58 -6.10
N ASP A 134 9.66 -6.48 -5.29
CA ASP A 134 10.75 -7.40 -5.63
C ASP A 134 10.22 -8.83 -5.40
N SER A 135 10.13 -9.63 -6.45
CA SER A 135 9.60 -10.99 -6.39
C SER A 135 10.68 -12.05 -6.62
N ASN A 136 10.49 -13.24 -6.05
CA ASN A 136 11.38 -14.38 -6.23
C ASN A 136 10.63 -15.65 -6.69
N ALA A 137 9.86 -15.53 -7.74
CA ALA A 137 9.09 -16.64 -8.34
C ALA A 137 9.96 -17.83 -8.71
N ARG A 138 11.17 -17.56 -9.25
CA ARG A 138 12.11 -18.57 -9.70
C ARG A 138 12.53 -19.55 -8.60
N ALA A 139 12.77 -19.07 -7.39
CA ALA A 139 13.16 -19.91 -6.26
C ALA A 139 12.06 -20.88 -5.82
N HIS A 140 10.81 -20.61 -6.21
CA HIS A 140 9.60 -21.33 -5.80
C HIS A 140 8.85 -21.96 -7.00
N ARG A 141 9.50 -22.05 -8.17
CA ARG A 141 8.94 -22.70 -9.36
C ARG A 141 8.75 -24.19 -9.15
N THR A 142 7.74 -24.73 -9.78
CA THR A 142 7.53 -26.19 -9.83
C THR A 142 8.24 -26.82 -11.02
N ALA A 143 8.31 -28.15 -11.03
CA ALA A 143 8.85 -28.90 -12.18
C ALA A 143 8.05 -28.68 -13.48
N HIS A 144 6.78 -28.27 -13.37
CA HIS A 144 5.92 -27.97 -14.53
C HIS A 144 6.18 -26.60 -15.14
N ALA A 145 6.92 -25.72 -14.45
CA ALA A 145 7.22 -24.36 -14.90
C ALA A 145 8.73 -24.06 -14.77
N PRO A 146 9.62 -24.82 -15.43
CA PRO A 146 11.07 -24.68 -15.25
C PRO A 146 11.61 -23.30 -15.69
N ASN A 147 10.84 -22.60 -16.53
CA ASN A 147 11.21 -21.33 -17.16
C ASN A 147 10.62 -20.10 -16.48
N ILE A 148 10.05 -20.22 -15.28
CA ILE A 148 9.62 -19.08 -14.49
C ILE A 148 10.85 -18.26 -14.07
N VAL A 149 10.75 -16.96 -14.22
CA VAL A 149 11.76 -15.95 -13.87
C VAL A 149 11.20 -14.96 -12.84
N ASP A 150 12.06 -14.21 -12.22
CA ASP A 150 11.68 -13.16 -11.27
C ASP A 150 11.28 -11.87 -12.01
N ASP A 151 10.39 -11.11 -11.40
CA ASP A 151 9.96 -9.80 -11.85
C ASP A 151 10.17 -8.77 -10.74
N ASP A 152 10.79 -7.64 -11.09
CA ASP A 152 10.85 -6.46 -10.23
C ASP A 152 9.94 -5.38 -10.81
N SER A 153 9.05 -4.84 -10.00
CA SER A 153 8.10 -3.83 -10.45
C SER A 153 8.25 -2.52 -9.70
N SER A 154 8.02 -1.41 -10.39
CA SER A 154 7.93 -0.09 -9.77
C SER A 154 6.84 0.75 -10.43
N SER A 155 6.18 1.59 -9.63
CA SER A 155 5.10 2.46 -10.09
C SER A 155 5.20 3.84 -9.44
N LEU A 156 5.09 4.88 -10.26
CA LEU A 156 4.73 6.23 -9.81
C LEU A 156 3.23 6.40 -10.04
N TYR A 157 2.48 6.81 -9.01
CA TYR A 157 1.03 6.89 -9.09
C TYR A 157 0.46 8.17 -8.48
N LEU A 158 -0.75 8.55 -8.94
CA LEU A 158 -1.63 9.52 -8.28
C LEU A 158 -2.60 8.78 -7.37
N LYS A 159 -2.84 9.29 -6.17
CA LYS A 159 -3.88 8.83 -5.24
C LYS A 159 -4.83 9.98 -4.91
N ALA A 160 -6.13 9.72 -5.01
CA ALA A 160 -7.18 10.52 -4.41
C ALA A 160 -7.85 9.73 -3.31
N GLN A 161 -8.24 10.40 -2.21
CA GLN A 161 -8.79 9.74 -1.04
C GLN A 161 -9.88 10.58 -0.37
N VAL A 162 -10.80 9.91 0.27
CA VAL A 162 -11.87 10.49 1.10
C VAL A 162 -12.00 9.67 2.37
N GLU A 163 -12.16 10.33 3.50
CA GLU A 163 -12.48 9.70 4.78
C GLU A 163 -13.46 10.57 5.56
N TYR A 164 -14.30 9.92 6.37
CA TYR A 164 -15.27 10.61 7.22
C TYR A 164 -15.19 10.06 8.64
N GLU A 165 -14.65 10.85 9.57
CA GLU A 165 -14.53 10.45 10.97
C GLU A 165 -15.78 10.89 11.73
N GLN A 166 -16.53 9.91 12.25
CA GLN A 166 -17.74 10.11 13.06
C GLN A 166 -17.46 9.71 14.50
N ASP A 167 -17.65 10.64 15.42
CA ASP A 167 -17.62 10.38 16.86
C ASP A 167 -18.91 9.66 17.27
N LEU A 168 -18.78 8.54 17.99
CA LEU A 168 -19.88 7.74 18.53
C LEU A 168 -20.06 7.95 20.04
N GLY A 169 -19.24 8.80 20.66
CA GLY A 169 -19.22 9.02 22.10
C GLY A 169 -18.43 7.96 22.87
N GLY A 170 -18.16 8.25 24.15
CA GLY A 170 -17.42 7.34 25.01
C GLY A 170 -16.00 7.01 24.53
N GLY A 171 -15.38 7.89 23.72
CA GLY A 171 -14.06 7.69 23.14
C GLY A 171 -14.04 6.71 21.96
N TRP A 172 -15.18 6.37 21.39
CA TRP A 172 -15.30 5.61 20.17
C TRP A 172 -15.53 6.51 18.96
N SER A 173 -14.86 6.20 17.87
CA SER A 173 -15.16 6.79 16.55
C SER A 173 -15.09 5.73 15.46
N ILE A 174 -15.76 6.02 14.34
CA ILE A 174 -15.74 5.19 13.14
C ILE A 174 -15.34 6.06 11.95
N THR A 175 -14.48 5.52 11.08
CA THR A 175 -13.97 6.24 9.92
C THR A 175 -14.11 5.35 8.66
N PRO A 176 -15.26 5.42 7.94
CA PRO A 176 -15.30 4.92 6.57
C PRO A 176 -14.34 5.74 5.70
N TRP A 177 -13.66 5.05 4.79
CA TRP A 177 -12.70 5.66 3.88
C TRP A 177 -12.73 4.99 2.51
N GLY A 178 -12.33 5.74 1.51
CA GLY A 178 -12.14 5.27 0.14
C GLY A 178 -10.97 5.95 -0.52
N GLU A 179 -10.31 5.23 -1.42
CA GLU A 179 -9.19 5.74 -2.21
C GLU A 179 -9.22 5.19 -3.62
N VAL A 180 -8.70 5.96 -4.55
CA VAL A 180 -8.46 5.57 -5.94
C VAL A 180 -7.00 5.91 -6.26
N GLN A 181 -6.31 4.98 -6.91
CA GLN A 181 -4.95 5.18 -7.38
C GLN A 181 -4.89 4.91 -8.88
N VAL A 182 -4.12 5.72 -9.59
CA VAL A 182 -3.87 5.56 -11.02
C VAL A 182 -2.38 5.70 -11.28
N SER A 183 -1.79 4.72 -11.92
CA SER A 183 -0.37 4.79 -12.27
C SER A 183 -0.12 5.86 -13.33
N LEU A 184 0.91 6.65 -13.13
CA LEU A 184 1.48 7.58 -14.10
C LEU A 184 2.58 6.89 -14.92
N ARG A 185 3.31 5.99 -14.25
CA ARG A 185 4.41 5.25 -14.84
C ARG A 185 4.60 3.94 -14.09
N ASP A 186 4.23 2.84 -14.73
CA ASP A 186 4.54 1.49 -14.26
C ASP A 186 5.67 0.91 -15.09
N ARG A 187 6.61 0.25 -14.42
CA ARG A 187 7.71 -0.48 -15.03
C ARG A 187 7.80 -1.84 -14.36
N THR A 188 7.98 -2.88 -15.16
CA THR A 188 8.33 -4.22 -14.69
C THR A 188 9.58 -4.66 -15.42
N GLU A 189 10.59 -5.07 -14.69
CA GLU A 189 11.79 -5.70 -15.20
C GLU A 189 11.63 -7.21 -15.05
N THR A 190 11.54 -7.93 -16.18
CA THR A 190 11.49 -9.38 -16.22
C THR A 190 12.89 -9.92 -16.45
N LYS A 191 13.36 -10.77 -15.56
CA LYS A 191 14.76 -11.28 -15.54
C LYS A 191 14.91 -12.52 -16.42
N TRP A 192 14.74 -12.35 -17.73
CA TRP A 192 14.81 -13.44 -18.71
C TRP A 192 16.14 -14.18 -18.69
N SER A 193 17.25 -13.50 -18.42
CA SER A 193 18.59 -14.09 -18.32
C SER A 193 18.71 -15.22 -17.28
N GLN A 194 17.78 -15.30 -16.34
CA GLN A 194 17.74 -16.36 -15.32
C GLN A 194 17.33 -17.73 -15.88
N ALA A 195 16.57 -17.77 -16.98
CA ALA A 195 16.05 -19.01 -17.56
C ALA A 195 16.38 -19.19 -19.06
N TYR A 196 16.73 -18.10 -19.74
CA TYR A 196 16.97 -18.07 -21.16
C TYR A 196 18.27 -17.33 -21.47
N ALA A 197 18.88 -17.61 -22.63
CA ALA A 197 20.04 -16.87 -23.12
C ALA A 197 19.63 -15.58 -23.86
N ILE A 198 18.72 -14.81 -23.25
CA ILE A 198 18.23 -13.51 -23.75
C ILE A 198 18.38 -12.44 -22.68
N PRO A 199 18.55 -11.16 -23.06
CA PRO A 199 18.67 -10.07 -22.10
C PRO A 199 17.39 -9.89 -21.25
N ASP A 200 17.56 -9.31 -20.07
CA ASP A 200 16.45 -8.88 -19.23
C ASP A 200 15.67 -7.75 -19.93
N GLU A 201 14.40 -7.68 -19.66
CA GLU A 201 13.47 -6.74 -20.32
C GLU A 201 12.83 -5.81 -19.30
N THR A 202 12.78 -4.51 -19.62
CA THR A 202 11.91 -3.57 -18.91
C THR A 202 10.71 -3.20 -19.77
N HIS A 203 9.53 -3.54 -19.34
CA HIS A 203 8.29 -3.17 -20.03
C HIS A 203 7.38 -2.28 -19.19
N LYS A 204 6.43 -1.63 -19.85
CA LYS A 204 5.47 -0.71 -19.24
C LYS A 204 4.11 -1.37 -19.11
N SER A 205 3.45 -1.05 -18.01
CA SER A 205 2.05 -1.37 -17.77
C SER A 205 1.30 -0.11 -17.34
N SER A 206 0.00 -0.24 -17.21
CA SER A 206 -0.87 0.76 -16.58
C SER A 206 -1.74 0.07 -15.55
N THR A 207 -1.83 0.67 -14.36
CA THR A 207 -2.57 0.11 -13.23
C THR A 207 -3.50 1.15 -12.65
N TYR A 208 -4.71 0.75 -12.30
CA TYR A 208 -5.54 1.51 -11.38
C TYR A 208 -6.00 0.60 -10.24
N SER A 209 -6.22 1.19 -9.07
CA SER A 209 -6.77 0.48 -7.92
C SER A 209 -7.81 1.31 -7.18
N ILE A 210 -8.70 0.61 -6.48
CA ILE A 210 -9.71 1.18 -5.61
C ILE A 210 -9.61 0.48 -4.27
N GLY A 211 -9.50 1.26 -3.20
CA GLY A 211 -9.51 0.78 -1.82
C GLY A 211 -10.73 1.34 -1.09
N LEU A 212 -11.38 0.51 -0.28
CA LEU A 212 -12.49 0.88 0.57
C LEU A 212 -12.33 0.20 1.93
N GLY A 213 -12.69 0.88 3.00
CA GLY A 213 -12.65 0.28 4.32
C GLY A 213 -13.36 1.11 5.38
N VAL A 214 -13.38 0.54 6.56
CA VAL A 214 -13.96 1.19 7.76
C VAL A 214 -13.02 0.91 8.92
N ASP A 215 -12.53 1.97 9.57
CA ASP A 215 -11.74 1.85 10.79
C ASP A 215 -12.59 2.24 12.00
N ALA A 216 -12.72 1.35 12.96
CA ALA A 216 -13.17 1.65 14.29
C ALA A 216 -11.98 2.09 15.14
N GLN A 217 -12.18 3.07 16.00
CA GLN A 217 -11.14 3.59 16.87
C GLN A 217 -11.66 3.72 18.29
N LYS A 218 -10.85 3.32 19.27
CA LYS A 218 -11.09 3.49 20.69
C LYS A 218 -9.98 4.33 21.29
N GLN A 219 -10.33 5.51 21.77
CA GLN A 219 -9.41 6.40 22.48
C GLN A 219 -9.29 5.96 23.95
N PHE A 220 -8.07 5.79 24.43
CA PHE A 220 -7.76 5.44 25.81
C PHE A 220 -7.24 6.64 26.61
N THR A 221 -6.44 7.49 25.97
CA THR A 221 -5.94 8.74 26.52
C THR A 221 -6.09 9.84 25.46
N PRO A 222 -5.92 11.13 25.78
CA PRO A 222 -5.95 12.19 24.78
C PRO A 222 -5.03 11.98 23.59
N ASN A 223 -3.90 11.26 23.81
CA ASN A 223 -2.85 11.07 22.81
C ASN A 223 -2.69 9.61 22.37
N LEU A 224 -3.58 8.69 22.77
CA LEU A 224 -3.45 7.28 22.39
C LEU A 224 -4.79 6.64 22.09
N ALA A 225 -4.90 6.09 20.90
CA ALA A 225 -6.06 5.31 20.50
C ALA A 225 -5.65 4.01 19.80
N LEU A 226 -6.46 2.96 19.99
CA LEU A 226 -6.43 1.76 19.19
C LEU A 226 -7.28 1.98 17.94
N THR A 227 -6.79 1.58 16.79
CA THR A 227 -7.55 1.57 15.54
C THR A 227 -7.58 0.16 14.97
N PHE A 228 -8.71 -0.26 14.40
CA PHE A 228 -8.84 -1.55 13.73
C PHE A 228 -9.98 -1.51 12.71
N GLY A 229 -9.88 -2.28 11.65
CA GLY A 229 -10.96 -2.35 10.68
C GLY A 229 -10.71 -3.25 9.48
N PRO A 230 -11.79 -3.69 8.83
CA PRO A 230 -11.74 -4.41 7.57
C PRO A 230 -11.55 -3.45 6.40
N TYR A 231 -10.95 -3.97 5.34
CA TYR A 231 -10.83 -3.27 4.07
C TYR A 231 -10.88 -4.22 2.88
N TYR A 232 -11.24 -3.64 1.75
CA TYR A 232 -11.25 -4.28 0.45
C TYR A 232 -10.39 -3.46 -0.52
N GLN A 233 -9.67 -4.15 -1.39
CA GLN A 233 -8.90 -3.53 -2.45
C GLN A 233 -9.16 -4.25 -3.78
N TYR A 234 -9.40 -3.49 -4.82
CA TYR A 234 -9.45 -3.93 -6.20
C TYR A 234 -8.31 -3.30 -6.98
N ALA A 235 -7.66 -4.05 -7.85
CA ALA A 235 -6.67 -3.52 -8.78
C ALA A 235 -6.88 -4.12 -10.17
N HIS A 236 -6.63 -3.32 -11.19
CA HIS A 236 -6.61 -3.76 -12.57
C HIS A 236 -5.33 -3.25 -13.23
N SER A 237 -4.61 -4.16 -13.88
CA SER A 237 -3.39 -3.85 -14.62
C SER A 237 -3.54 -4.26 -16.08
N LYS A 238 -2.89 -3.52 -16.96
CA LYS A 238 -2.82 -3.82 -18.40
C LYS A 238 -1.39 -3.64 -18.89
N THR A 239 -0.86 -4.65 -19.57
CA THR A 239 0.42 -4.61 -20.28
C THR A 239 0.14 -4.68 -21.78
N ASN A 240 0.74 -3.79 -22.55
CA ASN A 240 0.57 -3.78 -24.00
C ASN A 240 1.37 -4.90 -24.67
N ALA A 241 0.97 -5.30 -25.86
CA ALA A 241 1.76 -6.20 -26.70
C ALA A 241 3.14 -5.61 -27.01
N ARG A 242 4.16 -6.43 -27.08
CA ARG A 242 5.55 -6.01 -27.27
C ARG A 242 6.40 -7.12 -27.89
N ASP A 243 7.48 -6.71 -28.54
CA ASP A 243 8.50 -7.61 -29.05
C ASP A 243 9.77 -7.46 -28.22
N HIS A 244 10.40 -8.58 -27.87
CA HIS A 244 11.68 -8.62 -27.17
C HIS A 244 12.52 -9.82 -27.62
N ALA A 245 13.78 -9.57 -27.99
CA ALA A 245 14.76 -10.59 -28.42
C ALA A 245 14.23 -11.57 -29.49
N GLY A 246 13.39 -11.08 -30.40
CA GLY A 246 12.79 -11.88 -31.48
C GLY A 246 11.50 -12.64 -31.09
N TYR A 247 11.03 -12.48 -29.86
CA TYR A 247 9.77 -13.04 -29.38
C TYR A 247 8.67 -11.97 -29.35
N HIS A 248 7.46 -12.37 -29.72
CA HIS A 248 6.27 -11.55 -29.61
C HIS A 248 5.51 -11.92 -28.33
N PHE A 249 5.21 -10.91 -27.51
CA PHE A 249 4.39 -11.04 -26.30
C PHE A 249 3.06 -10.31 -26.51
N ASP A 250 1.97 -11.03 -26.41
CA ASP A 250 0.64 -10.45 -26.52
C ASP A 250 0.32 -9.50 -25.37
N SER A 251 -0.64 -8.59 -25.60
CA SER A 251 -1.17 -7.77 -24.53
C SER A 251 -1.85 -8.63 -23.48
N SER A 252 -1.66 -8.27 -22.23
CA SER A 252 -2.27 -8.98 -21.10
C SER A 252 -3.01 -8.00 -20.18
N SER A 253 -4.01 -8.49 -19.47
CA SER A 253 -4.68 -7.73 -18.42
C SER A 253 -4.93 -8.62 -17.20
N GLY A 254 -4.73 -8.04 -16.01
CA GLY A 254 -4.93 -8.70 -14.74
C GLY A 254 -5.93 -7.95 -13.87
N ARG A 255 -6.70 -8.68 -13.06
CA ARG A 255 -7.61 -8.15 -12.04
C ARG A 255 -7.30 -8.82 -10.72
N ALA A 256 -7.12 -8.01 -9.68
CA ALA A 256 -6.89 -8.50 -8.34
C ALA A 256 -8.00 -8.01 -7.40
N HIS A 257 -8.44 -8.89 -6.53
CA HIS A 257 -9.38 -8.61 -5.44
C HIS A 257 -8.71 -9.00 -4.13
N GLY A 258 -8.71 -8.12 -3.14
CA GLY A 258 -8.12 -8.38 -1.84
C GLY A 258 -9.06 -7.98 -0.71
N PHE A 259 -9.17 -8.84 0.31
CA PHE A 259 -9.87 -8.57 1.55
C PHE A 259 -8.87 -8.64 2.70
N GLY A 260 -8.89 -7.66 3.57
CA GLY A 260 -7.96 -7.59 4.68
C GLY A 260 -8.58 -7.02 5.94
N ILE A 261 -7.83 -7.17 7.01
CA ILE A 261 -8.07 -6.52 8.29
C ILE A 261 -6.80 -5.81 8.70
N ARG A 262 -6.94 -4.70 9.41
CA ARG A 262 -5.79 -3.99 9.99
C ARG A 262 -6.09 -3.58 11.41
N ALA A 263 -5.04 -3.47 12.22
CA ALA A 263 -5.10 -2.95 13.57
C ALA A 263 -3.82 -2.20 13.90
N GLY A 264 -3.91 -1.21 14.80
CA GLY A 264 -2.75 -0.44 15.19
C GLY A 264 -3.04 0.63 16.23
N LEU A 265 -2.09 1.54 16.38
CA LEU A 265 -2.15 2.62 17.34
C LEU A 265 -2.12 3.97 16.62
N ARG A 266 -2.86 4.93 17.16
CA ARG A 266 -2.82 6.34 16.77
C ARG A 266 -2.34 7.16 17.98
N PHE A 267 -1.40 8.07 17.70
CA PHE A 267 -0.78 8.98 18.67
C PHE A 267 -1.13 10.42 18.34
#